data_3b7b8365586f57c31e7f54aa044fbf24
#
_entry.id   3b7b8365586f57c31e7f54aa044fbf24
#
_cell.length_a   1.000
_cell.length_b   1.000
_cell.length_c   1.000
_cell.angle_alpha   90.00
_cell.angle_beta   90.00
_cell.angle_gamma   90.00
#
_symmetry.space_group_name_H-M   'P 1'
#
loop_
_entity.id
_entity.type
_entity.pdbx_description
1 polymer ?
#
loop_
_entity_poly.entity_id
_entity_poly.type
_entity_poly.pdbx_seq_one_letter_code
_entity_poly.pdbx_strand_id
1 'polypeptide(L)'
;MRRPLALLLSLCSLVASAADPAAPSRTTPADLVIKEGVETRIACDHNGGYSKYADVYHYRVILPKGYHADTTKEWSALFVASPGGKATLGNMADWVKKHGYIAILLDESKNGPWDPSVGNFLAAHQDAVKRFRIGPGRKVCTGFSGGARASSIFVSIGDNFGGVILQGAGTGILDNGLRGLAGVQIPAVVVTMGKKDSNRGEIKQLQATQGDRLQVFEFEGGHQWAPKDVIEKALDYVDAKLPK
;
A
#
# COMPACT_ATOMS: atom_id res chain seq x y z
N MET A 1 -29.15 -80.73 -0.57
CA MET A 1 -28.61 -80.02 -1.73
C MET A 1 -28.13 -78.66 -1.28
N ARG A 2 -26.83 -78.50 -1.09
CA ARG A 2 -26.19 -77.23 -0.66
C ARG A 2 -25.46 -76.62 -1.88
N ARG A 3 -25.79 -75.35 -2.26
CA ARG A 3 -25.14 -74.63 -3.30
C ARG A 3 -23.96 -73.86 -2.70
N PRO A 4 -22.77 -73.79 -3.32
CA PRO A 4 -21.65 -72.97 -2.85
C PRO A 4 -21.83 -71.54 -3.28
N LEU A 5 -21.53 -70.63 -2.33
CA LEU A 5 -21.49 -69.18 -2.49
C LEU A 5 -20.13 -68.79 -3.12
N ALA A 6 -20.17 -68.28 -4.32
CA ALA A 6 -18.97 -67.79 -5.01
C ALA A 6 -18.64 -66.36 -4.50
N LEU A 7 -17.47 -66.21 -3.86
CA LEU A 7 -16.93 -64.94 -3.39
C LEU A 7 -16.24 -64.22 -4.54
N LEU A 8 -16.86 -63.17 -5.08
CA LEU A 8 -16.21 -62.27 -6.06
C LEU A 8 -15.29 -61.31 -5.28
N LEU A 9 -13.98 -61.51 -5.39
CA LEU A 9 -12.99 -60.52 -5.00
C LEU A 9 -12.90 -59.44 -6.09
N SER A 10 -13.41 -58.24 -5.79
CA SER A 10 -13.21 -57.03 -6.62
C SER A 10 -11.85 -56.46 -6.33
N LEU A 11 -10.91 -56.57 -7.25
CA LEU A 11 -9.64 -55.83 -7.24
C LEU A 11 -9.94 -54.35 -7.53
N CYS A 12 -9.95 -53.52 -6.52
CA CYS A 12 -9.88 -52.08 -6.69
C CYS A 12 -8.42 -51.67 -7.04
N SER A 13 -8.19 -51.44 -8.33
CA SER A 13 -6.94 -50.82 -8.79
C SER A 13 -6.86 -49.37 -8.31
N LEU A 14 -6.05 -49.08 -7.31
CA LEU A 14 -5.67 -47.70 -6.97
C LEU A 14 -4.83 -47.15 -8.14
N VAL A 15 -5.46 -46.37 -9.01
CA VAL A 15 -4.73 -45.48 -9.91
C VAL A 15 -4.21 -44.31 -9.07
N ALA A 16 -2.94 -44.34 -8.74
CA ALA A 16 -2.26 -43.18 -8.19
C ALA A 16 -2.28 -42.09 -9.27
N SER A 17 -3.14 -41.10 -9.07
CA SER A 17 -3.11 -39.87 -9.88
C SER A 17 -1.76 -39.19 -9.58
N ALA A 18 -0.86 -39.19 -10.56
CA ALA A 18 0.31 -38.37 -10.52
C ALA A 18 -0.17 -36.91 -10.44
N ALA A 19 0.12 -36.21 -9.33
CA ALA A 19 -0.15 -34.79 -9.21
C ALA A 19 0.58 -34.07 -10.36
N ASP A 20 -0.17 -33.34 -11.16
CA ASP A 20 0.42 -32.45 -12.16
C ASP A 20 1.49 -31.57 -11.48
N PRO A 21 2.66 -31.36 -12.10
CA PRO A 21 3.65 -30.44 -11.55
C PRO A 21 2.99 -29.10 -11.38
N ALA A 22 2.97 -28.59 -10.14
CA ALA A 22 2.36 -27.30 -9.78
C ALA A 22 2.86 -26.24 -10.77
N ALA A 23 1.95 -25.53 -11.42
CA ALA A 23 2.29 -24.43 -12.30
C ALA A 23 3.26 -23.49 -11.56
N PRO A 24 4.31 -22.97 -12.25
CA PRO A 24 5.28 -22.09 -11.59
C PRO A 24 4.56 -20.94 -10.91
N SER A 25 4.90 -20.68 -9.65
CA SER A 25 4.32 -19.59 -8.87
C SER A 25 4.47 -18.29 -9.65
N ARG A 26 3.35 -17.56 -9.86
CA ARG A 26 3.34 -16.23 -10.49
C ARG A 26 3.82 -15.14 -9.53
N THR A 27 4.05 -15.48 -8.28
CA THR A 27 4.43 -14.56 -7.21
C THR A 27 5.96 -14.47 -7.04
N THR A 28 6.43 -13.34 -6.54
CA THR A 28 7.86 -13.16 -6.25
C THR A 28 8.26 -14.02 -5.04
N PRO A 29 9.30 -14.87 -5.14
CA PRO A 29 9.75 -15.68 -4.01
C PRO A 29 10.06 -14.83 -2.77
N ALA A 30 9.73 -15.34 -1.58
CA ALA A 30 9.91 -14.62 -0.32
C ALA A 30 11.40 -14.41 0.03
N ASP A 31 12.27 -15.27 -0.44
CA ASP A 31 13.73 -15.26 -0.23
C ASP A 31 14.51 -14.47 -1.29
N LEU A 32 13.80 -13.83 -2.25
CA LEU A 32 14.46 -12.97 -3.25
C LEU A 32 15.23 -11.84 -2.54
N VAL A 33 16.52 -11.78 -2.79
CA VAL A 33 17.39 -10.69 -2.29
C VAL A 33 17.21 -9.45 -3.17
N ILE A 34 16.59 -8.40 -2.57
CA ILE A 34 16.34 -7.13 -3.24
C ILE A 34 17.49 -6.18 -2.95
N LYS A 35 18.08 -5.60 -4.01
CA LYS A 35 19.22 -4.67 -3.87
C LYS A 35 18.78 -3.32 -3.29
N GLU A 36 19.56 -2.81 -2.32
CA GLU A 36 19.35 -1.47 -1.75
C GLU A 36 19.44 -0.38 -2.81
N GLY A 37 18.56 0.59 -2.73
CA GLY A 37 18.51 1.74 -3.65
C GLY A 37 18.04 1.41 -5.08
N VAL A 38 17.70 0.15 -5.37
CA VAL A 38 17.24 -0.28 -6.70
C VAL A 38 15.74 -0.54 -6.64
N GLU A 39 14.98 0.11 -7.55
CA GLU A 39 13.56 -0.16 -7.70
C GLU A 39 13.35 -1.58 -8.22
N THR A 40 12.69 -2.42 -7.45
CA THR A 40 12.42 -3.82 -7.77
C THR A 40 10.91 -4.06 -7.77
N ARG A 41 10.39 -4.63 -8.85
CA ARG A 41 8.97 -4.99 -8.95
C ARG A 41 8.70 -6.31 -8.26
N ILE A 42 7.68 -6.33 -7.42
CA ILE A 42 7.23 -7.48 -6.64
C ILE A 42 5.82 -7.88 -7.11
N ALA A 43 5.64 -9.16 -7.38
CA ALA A 43 4.33 -9.80 -7.54
C ALA A 43 3.90 -10.33 -6.17
N CYS A 44 2.77 -9.86 -5.66
CA CYS A 44 2.26 -10.23 -4.33
C CYS A 44 1.93 -11.71 -4.24
N ASP A 45 2.02 -12.30 -3.06
CA ASP A 45 1.70 -13.70 -2.79
C ASP A 45 0.18 -13.98 -2.74
N HIS A 46 -0.65 -12.95 -2.77
CA HIS A 46 -2.11 -13.03 -2.85
C HIS A 46 -2.69 -11.79 -3.56
N ASN A 47 -3.99 -11.78 -3.77
CA ASN A 47 -4.70 -10.74 -4.52
C ASN A 47 -5.59 -9.83 -3.65
N GLY A 48 -5.34 -9.76 -2.35
CA GLY A 48 -6.11 -8.93 -1.41
C GLY A 48 -7.60 -9.30 -1.32
N GLY A 49 -8.01 -10.47 -1.82
CA GLY A 49 -9.41 -10.90 -1.88
C GLY A 49 -10.19 -10.37 -3.10
N TYR A 50 -9.52 -9.75 -4.08
CA TYR A 50 -10.13 -9.11 -5.25
C TYR A 50 -9.76 -9.81 -6.57
N SER A 51 -9.91 -11.14 -6.62
CA SER A 51 -9.51 -11.99 -7.77
C SER A 51 -10.18 -11.63 -9.09
N LYS A 52 -11.41 -11.07 -9.07
CA LYS A 52 -12.10 -10.64 -10.30
C LYS A 52 -11.39 -9.51 -11.07
N TYR A 53 -10.46 -8.82 -10.45
CA TYR A 53 -9.72 -7.69 -11.07
C TYR A 53 -8.27 -8.03 -11.41
N ALA A 54 -7.65 -8.90 -10.64
CA ALA A 54 -6.31 -9.40 -10.91
C ALA A 54 -6.08 -10.73 -10.17
N ASP A 55 -5.41 -11.68 -10.83
CA ASP A 55 -4.91 -12.89 -10.17
C ASP A 55 -3.74 -12.57 -9.24
N VAL A 56 -2.94 -11.60 -9.65
CA VAL A 56 -1.74 -11.13 -8.93
C VAL A 56 -1.67 -9.61 -9.03
N TYR A 57 -1.53 -8.95 -7.89
CA TYR A 57 -1.21 -7.53 -7.82
C TYR A 57 0.28 -7.31 -7.65
N HIS A 58 0.73 -6.10 -8.00
CA HIS A 58 2.14 -5.75 -7.97
C HIS A 58 2.36 -4.44 -7.22
N TYR A 59 3.57 -4.32 -6.68
CA TYR A 59 4.13 -3.05 -6.24
C TYR A 59 5.61 -3.01 -6.60
N ARG A 60 6.21 -1.83 -6.54
CA ARG A 60 7.66 -1.70 -6.63
C ARG A 60 8.19 -1.24 -5.28
N VAL A 61 9.33 -1.82 -4.90
CA VAL A 61 10.00 -1.50 -3.64
C VAL A 61 11.36 -0.88 -3.91
N ILE A 62 11.73 0.10 -3.09
CA ILE A 62 13.09 0.61 -2.99
C ILE A 62 13.51 0.47 -1.53
N LEU A 63 14.51 -0.36 -1.27
CA LEU A 63 15.08 -0.53 0.07
C LEU A 63 16.08 0.58 0.36
N PRO A 64 16.11 1.12 1.60
CA PRO A 64 17.08 2.13 1.99
C PRO A 64 18.50 1.55 2.09
N LYS A 65 19.51 2.43 2.00
CA LYS A 65 20.90 2.07 2.26
C LYS A 65 21.06 1.55 3.69
N GLY A 66 21.78 0.44 3.85
CA GLY A 66 22.03 -0.20 5.14
C GLY A 66 20.93 -1.17 5.58
N TYR A 67 19.92 -1.42 4.74
CA TYR A 67 18.83 -2.34 5.08
C TYR A 67 19.35 -3.75 5.37
N HIS A 68 20.31 -4.26 4.59
CA HIS A 68 20.87 -5.59 4.80
C HIS A 68 21.98 -5.66 5.86
N ALA A 69 22.61 -4.51 6.18
CA ALA A 69 23.69 -4.46 7.15
C ALA A 69 23.21 -4.64 8.60
N ASP A 70 21.99 -4.15 8.92
CA ASP A 70 21.37 -4.29 10.24
C ASP A 70 20.08 -5.09 10.11
N THR A 71 20.15 -6.36 10.47
CA THR A 71 19.02 -7.31 10.36
C THR A 71 18.02 -7.17 11.52
N THR A 72 18.32 -6.38 12.55
CA THR A 72 17.47 -6.16 13.72
C THR A 72 16.69 -4.87 13.65
N LYS A 73 17.15 -3.92 12.85
CA LYS A 73 16.52 -2.62 12.70
C LYS A 73 15.17 -2.73 12.01
N GLU A 74 14.16 -2.09 12.60
CA GLU A 74 12.87 -1.79 11.97
C GLU A 74 12.91 -0.46 11.23
N TRP A 75 12.24 -0.40 10.11
CA TRP A 75 12.28 0.74 9.20
C TRP A 75 10.90 1.37 9.06
N SER A 76 10.87 2.66 8.74
CA SER A 76 9.65 3.33 8.30
C SER A 76 9.35 2.98 6.84
N ALA A 77 8.08 2.91 6.46
CA ALA A 77 7.66 2.64 5.10
C ALA A 77 6.71 3.73 4.57
N LEU A 78 6.91 4.13 3.32
CA LEU A 78 6.07 5.07 2.59
C LEU A 78 5.34 4.33 1.47
N PHE A 79 4.03 4.16 1.60
CA PHE A 79 3.14 3.62 0.58
C PHE A 79 2.66 4.76 -0.30
N VAL A 80 2.90 4.65 -1.60
CA VAL A 80 2.58 5.71 -2.57
C VAL A 80 1.55 5.22 -3.58
N ALA A 81 0.46 5.98 -3.72
CA ALA A 81 -0.57 5.79 -4.74
C ALA A 81 -0.58 6.95 -5.74
N SER A 82 -0.96 6.67 -6.98
CA SER A 82 -1.04 7.66 -8.05
C SER A 82 -2.37 7.57 -8.79
N PRO A 83 -2.96 8.70 -9.25
CA PRO A 83 -4.20 8.65 -10.01
C PRO A 83 -4.08 7.90 -11.34
N GLY A 84 -2.87 7.76 -11.87
CA GLY A 84 -2.59 7.03 -13.12
C GLY A 84 -2.14 5.58 -12.92
N GLY A 85 -2.02 5.10 -11.68
CA GLY A 85 -1.29 3.86 -11.36
C GLY A 85 0.22 4.05 -11.50
N LYS A 86 1.00 2.97 -11.34
CA LYS A 86 2.47 2.98 -11.44
C LYS A 86 3.08 4.17 -10.67
N ALA A 87 2.74 4.28 -9.38
CA ALA A 87 3.17 5.36 -8.51
C ALA A 87 4.69 5.56 -8.55
N THR A 88 5.17 6.79 -8.39
CA THR A 88 6.59 7.13 -8.31
C THR A 88 6.85 8.00 -7.09
N LEU A 89 8.10 8.07 -6.63
CA LEU A 89 8.47 8.98 -5.55
C LEU A 89 8.42 10.45 -5.97
N GLY A 90 8.70 10.77 -7.24
CA GLY A 90 8.72 12.16 -7.72
C GLY A 90 9.55 13.07 -6.79
N ASN A 91 8.97 14.18 -6.37
CA ASN A 91 9.61 15.18 -5.48
C ASN A 91 9.98 14.65 -4.08
N MET A 92 9.54 13.46 -3.70
CA MET A 92 9.83 12.82 -2.40
C MET A 92 11.13 11.99 -2.41
N ALA A 93 11.71 11.73 -3.58
CA ALA A 93 12.79 10.74 -3.75
C ALA A 93 14.03 11.03 -2.89
N ASP A 94 14.51 12.28 -2.88
CA ASP A 94 15.69 12.67 -2.12
C ASP A 94 15.45 12.56 -0.62
N TRP A 95 14.28 12.99 -0.16
CA TRP A 95 13.88 12.91 1.24
C TRP A 95 13.80 11.44 1.71
N VAL A 96 13.12 10.58 0.95
CA VAL A 96 12.97 9.13 1.24
C VAL A 96 14.34 8.46 1.35
N LYS A 97 15.24 8.76 0.41
CA LYS A 97 16.62 8.26 0.43
C LYS A 97 17.40 8.75 1.65
N LYS A 98 17.31 10.06 1.97
CA LYS A 98 18.03 10.69 3.09
C LYS A 98 17.57 10.13 4.44
N HIS A 99 16.27 9.94 4.62
CA HIS A 99 15.67 9.51 5.88
C HIS A 99 15.57 7.97 6.01
N GLY A 100 15.93 7.22 4.96
CA GLY A 100 16.03 5.77 5.01
C GLY A 100 14.67 5.09 5.10
N TYR A 101 13.68 5.54 4.35
CA TYR A 101 12.38 4.87 4.28
C TYR A 101 12.39 3.74 3.25
N ILE A 102 11.68 2.66 3.54
CA ILE A 102 11.27 1.68 2.53
C ILE A 102 10.17 2.33 1.69
N ALA A 103 10.39 2.49 0.38
CA ALA A 103 9.34 2.98 -0.52
C ALA A 103 8.56 1.80 -1.10
N ILE A 104 7.22 1.84 -0.99
CA ILE A 104 6.27 0.88 -1.56
C ILE A 104 5.41 1.63 -2.58
N LEU A 105 5.65 1.39 -3.85
CA LEU A 105 5.02 2.10 -4.96
C LEU A 105 3.95 1.22 -5.60
N LEU A 106 2.68 1.56 -5.44
CA LEU A 106 1.55 0.76 -5.91
C LEU A 106 1.41 0.84 -7.43
N ASP A 107 1.28 -0.31 -8.11
CA ASP A 107 1.23 -0.37 -9.58
C ASP A 107 -0.19 -0.23 -10.14
N GLU A 108 -1.18 -0.88 -9.52
CA GLU A 108 -2.55 -0.95 -10.03
C GLU A 108 -3.52 0.02 -9.32
N SER A 109 -3.05 0.72 -8.29
CA SER A 109 -3.84 1.73 -7.58
C SER A 109 -3.94 3.01 -8.42
N LYS A 110 -5.10 3.23 -9.07
CA LYS A 110 -5.35 4.34 -10.01
C LYS A 110 -6.77 4.86 -9.89
N ASN A 111 -7.08 6.01 -10.52
CA ASN A 111 -8.44 6.48 -10.71
C ASN A 111 -9.29 5.44 -11.46
N GLY A 112 -10.49 5.24 -11.01
CA GLY A 112 -11.41 4.25 -11.57
C GLY A 112 -12.15 3.52 -10.45
N PRO A 113 -12.61 2.30 -10.68
CA PRO A 113 -13.27 1.53 -9.63
C PRO A 113 -12.37 1.38 -8.40
N TRP A 114 -12.94 1.53 -7.20
CA TRP A 114 -12.19 1.44 -5.95
C TRP A 114 -11.63 0.04 -5.68
N ASP A 115 -12.38 -0.99 -6.05
CA ASP A 115 -12.02 -2.37 -5.74
C ASP A 115 -10.61 -2.77 -6.21
N PRO A 116 -10.17 -2.50 -7.47
CA PRO A 116 -8.81 -2.79 -7.89
C PRO A 116 -7.75 -2.04 -7.07
N SER A 117 -8.03 -0.77 -6.70
CA SER A 117 -7.11 0.04 -5.89
C SER A 117 -6.99 -0.50 -4.47
N VAL A 118 -8.11 -0.90 -3.87
CA VAL A 118 -8.16 -1.53 -2.55
C VAL A 118 -7.49 -2.89 -2.59
N GLY A 119 -7.76 -3.71 -3.60
CA GLY A 119 -7.12 -5.02 -3.79
C GLY A 119 -5.61 -4.92 -3.93
N ASN A 120 -5.11 -3.99 -4.76
CA ASN A 120 -3.68 -3.73 -4.91
C ASN A 120 -3.04 -3.30 -3.59
N PHE A 121 -3.69 -2.37 -2.86
CA PHE A 121 -3.17 -1.94 -1.56
C PHE A 121 -3.13 -3.08 -0.55
N LEU A 122 -4.22 -3.84 -0.37
CA LEU A 122 -4.28 -4.92 0.62
C LEU A 122 -3.23 -6.01 0.31
N ALA A 123 -3.10 -6.40 -0.96
CA ALA A 123 -2.10 -7.36 -1.38
C ALA A 123 -0.67 -6.85 -1.12
N ALA A 124 -0.36 -5.63 -1.56
CA ALA A 124 0.95 -5.01 -1.37
C ALA A 124 1.28 -4.77 0.11
N HIS A 125 0.30 -4.33 0.92
CA HIS A 125 0.49 -4.09 2.34
C HIS A 125 0.80 -5.38 3.11
N GLN A 126 0.01 -6.44 2.88
CA GLN A 126 0.23 -7.73 3.56
C GLN A 126 1.55 -8.37 3.13
N ASP A 127 1.87 -8.36 1.81
CA ASP A 127 3.16 -8.88 1.32
C ASP A 127 4.33 -8.06 1.87
N ALA A 128 4.26 -6.72 1.84
CA ALA A 128 5.34 -5.86 2.30
C ALA A 128 5.61 -6.00 3.81
N VAL A 129 4.58 -6.06 4.65
CA VAL A 129 4.73 -6.26 6.10
C VAL A 129 5.32 -7.63 6.43
N LYS A 130 4.98 -8.66 5.65
CA LYS A 130 5.55 -10.01 5.80
C LYS A 130 6.99 -10.09 5.31
N ARG A 131 7.32 -9.38 4.23
CA ARG A 131 8.61 -9.45 3.53
C ARG A 131 9.67 -8.53 4.12
N PHE A 132 9.28 -7.36 4.62
CA PHE A 132 10.20 -6.32 5.06
C PHE A 132 10.06 -6.01 6.55
N ARG A 133 11.15 -5.59 7.17
CA ARG A 133 11.19 -5.17 8.57
C ARG A 133 10.61 -3.77 8.73
N ILE A 134 9.29 -3.67 8.63
CA ILE A 134 8.54 -2.42 8.82
C ILE A 134 8.06 -2.34 10.26
N GLY A 135 8.46 -1.30 10.97
CA GLY A 135 8.10 -1.13 12.39
C GLY A 135 6.60 -0.83 12.58
N PRO A 136 6.02 -1.29 13.71
CA PRO A 136 4.63 -0.96 14.07
C PRO A 136 4.44 0.55 14.18
N GLY A 137 3.36 1.08 13.58
CA GLY A 137 3.08 2.52 13.58
C GLY A 137 4.03 3.37 12.72
N ARG A 138 4.97 2.75 11.99
CA ARG A 138 5.95 3.43 11.14
C ARG A 138 5.59 3.40 9.66
N LYS A 139 4.32 3.14 9.35
CA LYS A 139 3.79 3.16 7.98
C LYS A 139 3.12 4.49 7.68
N VAL A 140 3.38 5.05 6.52
CA VAL A 140 2.79 6.30 6.02
C VAL A 140 2.20 6.04 4.64
N CYS A 141 0.98 6.50 4.38
CA CYS A 141 0.41 6.52 3.03
C CYS A 141 0.50 7.93 2.43
N THR A 142 0.73 8.00 1.13
CA THR A 142 0.64 9.27 0.39
C THR A 142 0.21 9.04 -1.04
N GLY A 143 -0.26 10.11 -1.68
CA GLY A 143 -0.59 10.13 -3.09
C GLY A 143 -1.17 11.47 -3.50
N PHE A 144 -1.32 11.67 -4.81
CA PHE A 144 -1.88 12.89 -5.39
C PHE A 144 -3.28 12.64 -5.94
N SER A 145 -4.20 13.62 -5.79
CA SER A 145 -5.53 13.59 -6.38
C SER A 145 -6.29 12.29 -6.01
N GLY A 146 -6.60 11.45 -6.97
CA GLY A 146 -7.19 10.12 -6.70
C GLY A 146 -6.29 9.24 -5.83
N GLY A 147 -4.97 9.35 -5.94
CA GLY A 147 -4.02 8.67 -5.05
C GLY A 147 -4.09 9.18 -3.60
N ALA A 148 -4.37 10.48 -3.37
CA ALA A 148 -4.62 11.02 -2.04
C ALA A 148 -5.92 10.44 -1.45
N ARG A 149 -6.99 10.42 -2.24
CA ARG A 149 -8.26 9.79 -1.84
C ARG A 149 -8.08 8.31 -1.50
N ALA A 150 -7.34 7.58 -2.34
CA ALA A 150 -6.98 6.19 -2.09
C ALA A 150 -6.18 6.04 -0.78
N SER A 151 -5.16 6.87 -0.55
CA SER A 151 -4.36 6.86 0.68
C SER A 151 -5.20 7.06 1.93
N SER A 152 -6.22 7.92 1.88
CA SER A 152 -7.16 8.11 3.00
C SER A 152 -7.99 6.86 3.31
N ILE A 153 -8.36 6.09 2.28
CA ILE A 153 -9.04 4.79 2.43
C ILE A 153 -8.06 3.76 2.99
N PHE A 154 -6.84 3.71 2.46
CA PHE A 154 -5.84 2.70 2.83
C PHE A 154 -5.50 2.73 4.33
N VAL A 155 -5.35 3.92 4.93
CA VAL A 155 -5.14 4.03 6.37
C VAL A 155 -6.38 3.67 7.20
N SER A 156 -7.56 3.59 6.57
CA SER A 156 -8.81 3.20 7.24
C SER A 156 -9.06 1.68 7.20
N ILE A 157 -8.50 0.99 6.20
CA ILE A 157 -8.66 -0.46 6.02
C ILE A 157 -7.41 -1.25 6.36
N GLY A 158 -6.25 -0.61 6.39
CA GLY A 158 -5.00 -1.18 6.87
C GLY A 158 -4.84 -1.00 8.37
N ASP A 159 -3.78 -1.56 8.92
CA ASP A 159 -3.47 -1.51 10.34
C ASP A 159 -2.17 -0.74 10.63
N ASN A 160 -2.05 -0.22 11.86
CA ASN A 160 -0.82 0.35 12.40
C ASN A 160 -0.13 1.40 11.52
N PHE A 161 -0.92 2.32 10.92
CA PHE A 161 -0.38 3.50 10.25
C PHE A 161 -0.06 4.60 11.24
N GLY A 162 1.08 5.27 11.05
CA GLY A 162 1.48 6.45 11.83
C GLY A 162 1.10 7.77 11.16
N GLY A 163 0.83 7.76 9.85
CA GLY A 163 0.49 9.00 9.16
C GLY A 163 -0.06 8.83 7.75
N VAL A 164 -0.64 9.93 7.26
CA VAL A 164 -1.08 10.07 5.87
C VAL A 164 -0.79 11.47 5.35
N ILE A 165 -0.34 11.56 4.09
CA ILE A 165 -0.15 12.83 3.39
C ILE A 165 -1.04 12.84 2.14
N LEU A 166 -2.05 13.69 2.14
CA LEU A 166 -3.02 13.85 1.06
C LEU A 166 -2.60 15.02 0.17
N GLN A 167 -2.17 14.75 -1.06
CA GLN A 167 -1.70 15.79 -1.97
C GLN A 167 -2.80 16.17 -2.99
N GLY A 168 -3.24 17.41 -2.99
CA GLY A 168 -4.20 17.95 -3.95
C GLY A 168 -5.62 17.37 -3.86
N ALA A 169 -5.99 16.67 -2.78
CA ALA A 169 -7.34 16.21 -2.55
C ALA A 169 -7.57 15.90 -1.06
N GLY A 170 -8.83 15.74 -0.68
CA GLY A 170 -9.25 15.25 0.63
C GLY A 170 -9.46 13.73 0.66
N THR A 171 -10.51 13.30 1.35
CA THR A 171 -10.81 11.88 1.57
C THR A 171 -11.56 11.23 0.40
N GLY A 172 -11.30 9.96 0.16
CA GLY A 172 -12.11 9.10 -0.70
C GLY A 172 -13.37 8.60 0.01
N ILE A 173 -14.32 8.10 -0.79
CA ILE A 173 -15.52 7.41 -0.29
C ILE A 173 -15.67 6.15 -1.14
N LEU A 174 -15.73 4.98 -0.51
CA LEU A 174 -16.00 3.71 -1.18
C LEU A 174 -17.49 3.58 -1.53
N ASP A 175 -17.83 2.68 -2.44
CA ASP A 175 -19.19 2.42 -2.88
C ASP A 175 -20.13 1.97 -1.74
N ASN A 176 -19.58 1.35 -0.70
CA ASN A 176 -20.30 0.98 0.53
C ASN A 176 -20.47 2.13 1.53
N GLY A 177 -20.08 3.36 1.14
CA GLY A 177 -20.19 4.55 1.97
C GLY A 177 -19.05 4.77 2.96
N LEU A 178 -18.07 3.87 3.07
CA LEU A 178 -16.90 4.08 3.93
C LEU A 178 -16.11 5.29 3.43
N ARG A 179 -16.00 6.32 4.29
CA ARG A 179 -15.18 7.50 4.04
C ARG A 179 -13.79 7.28 4.61
N GLY A 180 -12.77 7.61 3.82
CA GLY A 180 -11.38 7.60 4.29
C GLY A 180 -11.18 8.47 5.54
N LEU A 181 -10.37 8.01 6.45
CA LEU A 181 -10.09 8.59 7.78
C LEU A 181 -11.28 8.58 8.76
N ALA A 182 -12.44 8.02 8.40
CA ALA A 182 -13.56 7.93 9.33
C ALA A 182 -13.23 6.93 10.46
N GLY A 183 -13.33 7.41 11.71
CA GLY A 183 -13.04 6.60 12.90
C GLY A 183 -11.57 6.24 13.11
N VAL A 184 -10.66 6.68 12.22
CA VAL A 184 -9.23 6.36 12.31
C VAL A 184 -8.52 7.36 13.23
N GLN A 185 -7.71 6.82 14.14
CA GLN A 185 -6.88 7.59 15.07
C GLN A 185 -5.41 7.34 14.71
N ILE A 186 -4.86 8.16 13.82
CA ILE A 186 -3.42 8.14 13.47
C ILE A 186 -2.73 9.42 13.96
N PRO A 187 -1.43 9.36 14.31
CA PRO A 187 -0.69 10.49 14.85
C PRO A 187 -0.63 11.72 13.95
N ALA A 188 -0.59 11.53 12.64
CA ALA A 188 -0.42 12.63 11.69
C ALA A 188 -1.35 12.50 10.47
N VAL A 189 -2.15 13.53 10.23
CA VAL A 189 -2.90 13.74 8.98
C VAL A 189 -2.42 15.03 8.35
N VAL A 190 -1.88 14.95 7.14
CA VAL A 190 -1.32 16.10 6.43
C VAL A 190 -2.03 16.29 5.10
N VAL A 191 -2.25 17.53 4.73
CA VAL A 191 -2.69 17.93 3.39
C VAL A 191 -1.67 18.87 2.78
N THR A 192 -1.26 18.61 1.54
CA THR A 192 -0.58 19.60 0.72
C THR A 192 -1.53 20.06 -0.39
N MET A 193 -1.72 21.37 -0.57
CA MET A 193 -2.75 21.91 -1.45
C MET A 193 -2.29 23.17 -2.16
N GLY A 194 -2.48 23.21 -3.47
CA GLY A 194 -2.30 24.44 -4.23
C GLY A 194 -3.37 25.48 -3.87
N LYS A 195 -2.98 26.74 -3.70
CA LYS A 195 -3.93 27.82 -3.35
C LYS A 195 -5.04 28.04 -4.42
N LYS A 196 -4.75 27.63 -5.67
CA LYS A 196 -5.68 27.68 -6.81
C LYS A 196 -6.24 26.30 -7.18
N ASP A 197 -6.07 25.29 -6.32
CA ASP A 197 -6.58 23.94 -6.55
C ASP A 197 -8.13 23.93 -6.37
N SER A 198 -8.85 23.31 -7.31
CA SER A 198 -10.30 23.16 -7.26
C SER A 198 -10.77 22.36 -6.04
N ASN A 199 -9.93 21.46 -5.52
CA ASN A 199 -10.24 20.66 -4.32
C ASN A 199 -9.93 21.38 -3.00
N ARG A 200 -9.47 22.62 -3.03
CA ARG A 200 -9.06 23.37 -1.83
C ARG A 200 -10.18 23.48 -0.79
N GLY A 201 -11.44 23.53 -1.24
CA GLY A 201 -12.61 23.57 -0.36
C GLY A 201 -12.74 22.36 0.58
N GLU A 202 -12.13 21.22 0.23
CA GLU A 202 -12.17 19.98 1.03
C GLU A 202 -11.36 20.08 2.34
N ILE A 203 -10.44 21.05 2.44
CA ILE A 203 -9.67 21.32 3.67
C ILE A 203 -10.59 21.57 4.86
N LYS A 204 -11.67 22.35 4.65
CA LYS A 204 -12.65 22.66 5.72
C LYS A 204 -13.29 21.40 6.29
N GLN A 205 -13.63 20.43 5.43
CA GLN A 205 -14.21 19.17 5.87
C GLN A 205 -13.19 18.32 6.65
N LEU A 206 -11.94 18.30 6.21
CA LEU A 206 -10.85 17.61 6.91
C LEU A 206 -10.60 18.26 8.28
N GLN A 207 -10.59 19.59 8.39
CA GLN A 207 -10.45 20.29 9.68
C GLN A 207 -11.57 19.92 10.64
N ALA A 208 -12.81 19.89 10.17
CA ALA A 208 -13.96 19.52 10.99
C ALA A 208 -13.90 18.08 11.51
N THR A 209 -13.27 17.15 10.77
CA THR A 209 -13.23 15.73 11.14
C THR A 209 -11.93 15.31 11.82
N GLN A 210 -10.79 15.95 11.54
CA GLN A 210 -9.48 15.60 12.06
C GLN A 210 -8.97 16.54 13.17
N GLY A 211 -9.55 17.73 13.27
CA GLY A 211 -9.19 18.71 14.33
C GLY A 211 -7.68 19.02 14.34
N ASP A 212 -7.08 18.99 15.54
CA ASP A 212 -5.66 19.33 15.76
C ASP A 212 -4.67 18.33 15.16
N ARG A 213 -5.14 17.17 14.68
CA ARG A 213 -4.30 16.20 13.98
C ARG A 213 -4.00 16.58 12.54
N LEU A 214 -4.79 17.50 11.96
CA LEU A 214 -4.62 17.98 10.61
C LEU A 214 -3.58 19.07 10.54
N GLN A 215 -2.53 18.84 9.75
CA GLN A 215 -1.58 19.88 9.32
C GLN A 215 -1.79 20.18 7.85
N VAL A 216 -1.86 21.46 7.48
CA VAL A 216 -2.05 21.89 6.09
C VAL A 216 -0.81 22.67 5.64
N PHE A 217 -0.26 22.30 4.48
CA PHE A 217 0.80 23.01 3.78
C PHE A 217 0.27 23.48 2.43
N GLU A 218 0.02 24.79 2.31
CA GLU A 218 -0.40 25.38 1.04
C GLU A 218 0.80 25.91 0.25
N PHE A 219 0.68 25.90 -1.08
CA PHE A 219 1.70 26.42 -1.98
C PHE A 219 1.08 27.21 -3.15
N GLU A 220 1.87 28.03 -3.79
CA GLU A 220 1.44 28.74 -5.01
C GLU A 220 1.34 27.75 -6.17
N GLY A 221 0.12 27.53 -6.68
CA GLY A 221 -0.15 26.58 -7.75
C GLY A 221 -1.60 26.14 -7.79
N GLY A 222 -1.93 25.33 -8.79
CA GLY A 222 -3.24 24.69 -8.98
C GLY A 222 -3.23 23.22 -8.56
N HIS A 223 -3.99 22.41 -9.31
CA HIS A 223 -4.11 20.97 -9.06
C HIS A 223 -2.87 20.20 -9.58
N GLN A 224 -1.87 20.07 -8.73
CA GLN A 224 -0.59 19.43 -9.04
C GLN A 224 0.06 18.80 -7.81
N TRP A 225 1.05 17.93 -8.03
CA TRP A 225 1.90 17.42 -6.96
C TRP A 225 2.58 18.59 -6.22
N ALA A 226 2.70 18.46 -4.91
CA ALA A 226 3.36 19.46 -4.08
C ALA A 226 4.81 19.69 -4.55
N PRO A 227 5.29 20.95 -4.60
CA PRO A 227 6.69 21.25 -4.80
C PRO A 227 7.59 20.56 -3.76
N LYS A 228 8.86 20.35 -4.12
CA LYS A 228 9.82 19.60 -3.29
C LYS A 228 9.92 20.12 -1.86
N ASP A 229 10.07 21.40 -1.69
CA ASP A 229 10.19 22.03 -0.36
C ASP A 229 8.93 21.89 0.49
N VAL A 230 7.75 21.81 -0.14
CA VAL A 230 6.47 21.65 0.55
C VAL A 230 6.25 20.20 0.96
N ILE A 231 6.52 19.25 0.05
CA ILE A 231 6.34 17.85 0.39
C ILE A 231 7.39 17.36 1.40
N GLU A 232 8.61 17.88 1.37
CA GLU A 232 9.64 17.57 2.36
C GLU A 232 9.22 18.05 3.76
N LYS A 233 8.65 19.26 3.92
CA LYS A 233 8.08 19.74 5.18
C LYS A 233 6.94 18.87 5.68
N ALA A 234 6.08 18.38 4.77
CA ALA A 234 4.99 17.48 5.10
C ALA A 234 5.51 16.13 5.61
N LEU A 235 6.54 15.59 4.96
CA LEU A 235 7.20 14.35 5.36
C LEU A 235 7.93 14.51 6.70
N ASP A 236 8.66 15.62 6.92
CA ASP A 236 9.31 15.93 8.20
C ASP A 236 8.29 15.98 9.35
N TYR A 237 7.14 16.63 9.11
CA TYR A 237 6.08 16.71 10.11
C TYR A 237 5.53 15.32 10.49
N VAL A 238 5.28 14.46 9.48
CA VAL A 238 4.80 13.10 9.74
C VAL A 238 5.88 12.29 10.45
N ASP A 239 7.13 12.31 9.96
CA ASP A 239 8.24 11.54 10.54
C ASP A 239 8.47 11.87 12.02
N ALA A 240 8.35 13.15 12.38
CA ALA A 240 8.47 13.59 13.78
C ALA A 240 7.36 13.05 14.70
N LYS A 241 6.25 12.53 14.16
CA LYS A 241 5.13 11.97 14.90
C LYS A 241 5.13 10.43 14.96
N LEU A 242 5.99 9.79 14.16
CA LEU A 242 6.10 8.33 14.18
C LEU A 242 6.78 7.83 15.45
N PRO A 243 6.50 6.59 15.91
CA PRO A 243 7.25 5.93 16.96
C PRO A 243 8.75 5.87 16.59
N LYS A 244 9.60 6.06 17.61
CA LYS A 244 11.06 5.98 17.45
C LYS A 244 11.57 4.55 17.66
#